data_c272d1f6ef9a98e0445183e90c960a6c
#
_entry.id   c272d1f6ef9a98e0445183e90c960a6c
#
_cell.length_a   1.000
_cell.length_b   1.000
_cell.length_c   1.000
_cell.angle_alpha   90.00
_cell.angle_beta   90.00
_cell.angle_gamma   90.00
#
_symmetry.space_group_name_H-M   'P 1'
#
loop_
_entity.id
_entity.type
_entity.pdbx_description
1 polymer ?
#
loop_
_entity_poly.entity_id
_entity_poly.type
_entity_poly.pdbx_seq_one_letter_code
_entity_poly.pdbx_strand_id
1 'polypeptide(L)'
;MIAVPNNNKGFTLIELLIAMAVSSIVMALIISAFGSQQKAHVTQQQVVDMQQNIRAAMYLMESEIRMAGCDPTGNAGSGIQTAGPNSIGFTMDIDGNADTTGANENITFGFSAANDADGDGTADAGVGGAAPLGRNTGGGFMRMAEDIHAIGFAYAYDDDNDGQLDTSAGGNVIWAVDTDSDGDWDNLDTDDDGDIDTTDAVGGVDLGTTVNINSIRAVRIWLLARTGAPIRGYSDTGTYVVRDRRITPGDSFQRRLLTASIKCRNMGL
;
A
#
# COMPACT_ATOMS: atom_id res chain seq x y z
N MET A 1 72.93 -36.14 22.15
CA MET A 1 71.68 -36.79 21.69
C MET A 1 70.69 -36.66 22.84
N ILE A 2 69.75 -35.76 22.73
CA ILE A 2 68.74 -35.54 23.78
C ILE A 2 67.55 -36.43 23.43
N ALA A 3 67.26 -37.42 24.24
CA ALA A 3 66.09 -38.29 24.07
C ALA A 3 64.82 -37.51 24.47
N VAL A 4 63.93 -37.26 23.52
CA VAL A 4 62.58 -36.69 23.77
C VAL A 4 61.71 -37.81 24.36
N PRO A 5 61.13 -37.65 25.55
CA PRO A 5 60.24 -38.68 26.09
C PRO A 5 58.95 -38.75 25.30
N ASN A 6 58.69 -39.85 24.66
CA ASN A 6 57.48 -40.15 23.91
C ASN A 6 56.36 -40.47 24.92
N ASN A 7 55.57 -39.47 25.32
CA ASN A 7 54.51 -39.61 26.31
C ASN A 7 53.19 -39.97 25.62
N ASN A 8 53.11 -41.16 25.03
CA ASN A 8 51.90 -41.70 24.40
C ASN A 8 50.91 -42.18 25.48
N LYS A 9 50.22 -41.24 26.14
CA LYS A 9 49.05 -41.58 26.95
C LYS A 9 47.83 -41.63 26.02
N GLY A 10 47.24 -42.81 25.83
CA GLY A 10 45.99 -43.06 25.14
C GLY A 10 44.82 -42.45 25.96
N PHE A 11 43.73 -42.08 25.24
CA PHE A 11 42.49 -41.65 25.89
C PHE A 11 41.81 -42.83 26.60
N THR A 12 41.22 -42.54 27.76
CA THR A 12 40.38 -43.48 28.48
C THR A 12 38.97 -43.51 27.84
N LEU A 13 38.26 -44.64 27.98
CA LEU A 13 36.90 -44.81 27.47
C LEU A 13 35.95 -43.78 28.12
N ILE A 14 36.16 -43.43 29.38
CA ILE A 14 35.35 -42.46 30.11
C ILE A 14 35.56 -41.01 29.58
N GLU A 15 36.80 -40.65 29.23
CA GLU A 15 37.09 -39.36 28.61
C GLU A 15 36.38 -39.21 27.22
N LEU A 16 36.37 -40.32 26.43
CA LEU A 16 35.66 -40.33 25.15
C LEU A 16 34.13 -40.14 25.35
N LEU A 17 33.54 -40.84 26.33
CA LEU A 17 32.11 -40.72 26.63
C LEU A 17 31.73 -39.31 27.09
N ILE A 18 32.54 -38.73 27.97
CA ILE A 18 32.29 -37.33 28.41
C ILE A 18 32.43 -36.34 27.27
N ALA A 19 33.46 -36.51 26.42
CA ALA A 19 33.64 -35.64 25.24
C ALA A 19 32.45 -35.75 24.25
N MET A 20 31.95 -36.97 24.02
CA MET A 20 30.76 -37.17 23.17
C MET A 20 29.49 -36.55 23.79
N ALA A 21 29.29 -36.69 25.10
CA ALA A 21 28.15 -36.09 25.78
C ALA A 21 28.20 -34.56 25.70
N VAL A 22 29.33 -33.93 25.97
CA VAL A 22 29.50 -32.47 25.88
C VAL A 22 29.33 -31.99 24.43
N SER A 23 29.94 -32.68 23.46
CA SER A 23 29.83 -32.36 22.05
C SER A 23 28.36 -32.42 21.55
N SER A 24 27.59 -33.39 22.01
CA SER A 24 26.16 -33.50 21.62
C SER A 24 25.31 -32.36 22.16
N ILE A 25 25.56 -31.90 23.39
CA ILE A 25 24.89 -30.73 23.99
C ILE A 25 25.23 -29.45 23.19
N VAL A 26 26.52 -29.24 22.92
CA VAL A 26 26.98 -28.06 22.16
C VAL A 26 26.37 -28.08 20.76
N MET A 27 26.33 -29.22 20.08
CA MET A 27 25.70 -29.34 18.76
C MET A 27 24.22 -29.01 18.80
N ALA A 28 23.48 -29.48 19.79
CA ALA A 28 22.07 -29.19 19.97
C ALA A 28 21.82 -27.68 20.17
N LEU A 29 22.67 -26.99 20.93
CA LEU A 29 22.59 -25.54 21.14
C LEU A 29 22.88 -24.78 19.83
N ILE A 30 23.89 -25.20 19.05
CA ILE A 30 24.23 -24.58 17.76
C ILE A 30 23.06 -24.72 16.78
N ILE A 31 22.47 -25.93 16.67
CA ILE A 31 21.32 -26.15 15.77
C ILE A 31 20.13 -25.29 16.18
N SER A 32 19.85 -25.18 17.48
CA SER A 32 18.78 -24.33 18.00
C SER A 32 19.00 -22.84 17.68
N ALA A 33 20.22 -22.33 17.92
CA ALA A 33 20.60 -20.96 17.62
C ALA A 33 20.50 -20.66 16.11
N PHE A 34 21.01 -21.56 15.28
CA PHE A 34 20.93 -21.44 13.82
C PHE A 34 19.48 -21.41 13.32
N GLY A 35 18.63 -22.31 13.85
CA GLY A 35 17.21 -22.31 13.50
C GLY A 35 16.47 -21.03 13.89
N SER A 36 16.84 -20.41 15.00
CA SER A 36 16.29 -19.11 15.43
C SER A 36 16.76 -17.98 14.52
N GLN A 37 18.03 -17.95 14.16
CA GLN A 37 18.59 -16.94 13.24
C GLN A 37 17.95 -17.05 11.85
N GLN A 38 17.77 -18.26 11.32
CA GLN A 38 17.15 -18.48 10.03
C GLN A 38 15.70 -17.97 9.98
N LYS A 39 14.92 -18.21 11.04
CA LYS A 39 13.54 -17.68 11.16
C LYS A 39 13.54 -16.15 11.18
N ALA A 40 14.41 -15.53 11.96
CA ALA A 40 14.53 -14.09 12.01
C ALA A 40 14.88 -13.49 10.64
N HIS A 41 15.82 -14.12 9.93
CA HIS A 41 16.21 -13.70 8.58
C HIS A 41 15.05 -13.76 7.59
N VAL A 42 14.29 -14.88 7.56
CA VAL A 42 13.12 -15.03 6.68
C VAL A 42 12.06 -13.96 6.99
N THR A 43 11.78 -13.69 8.27
CA THR A 43 10.84 -12.64 8.67
C THR A 43 11.31 -11.26 8.19
N GLN A 44 12.58 -10.93 8.40
CA GLN A 44 13.14 -9.66 7.93
C GLN A 44 13.04 -9.51 6.42
N GLN A 45 13.30 -10.58 5.67
CA GLN A 45 13.19 -10.57 4.22
C GLN A 45 11.76 -10.29 3.76
N GLN A 46 10.75 -10.95 4.34
CA GLN A 46 9.35 -10.70 4.03
C GLN A 46 8.94 -9.23 4.27
N VAL A 47 9.43 -8.63 5.36
CA VAL A 47 9.16 -7.21 5.65
C VAL A 47 9.83 -6.29 4.62
N VAL A 48 11.06 -6.60 4.22
CA VAL A 48 11.77 -5.82 3.18
C VAL A 48 11.06 -5.95 1.84
N ASP A 49 10.67 -7.17 1.45
CA ASP A 49 9.96 -7.43 0.19
C ASP A 49 8.62 -6.67 0.15
N MET A 50 7.84 -6.72 1.24
CA MET A 50 6.61 -5.94 1.39
C MET A 50 6.87 -4.43 1.23
N GLN A 51 7.91 -3.90 1.90
CA GLN A 51 8.22 -2.47 1.83
C GLN A 51 8.71 -2.03 0.45
N GLN A 52 9.45 -2.86 -0.26
CA GLN A 52 9.87 -2.58 -1.64
C GLN A 52 8.67 -2.61 -2.58
N ASN A 53 7.81 -3.60 -2.44
CA ASN A 53 6.62 -3.79 -3.26
C ASN A 53 5.66 -2.59 -3.14
N ILE A 54 5.31 -2.18 -1.90
CA ILE A 54 4.39 -1.05 -1.69
C ILE A 54 4.99 0.28 -2.16
N ARG A 55 6.31 0.49 -1.98
CA ARG A 55 6.97 1.72 -2.47
C ARG A 55 7.03 1.77 -3.99
N ALA A 56 7.30 0.65 -4.65
CA ALA A 56 7.31 0.59 -6.11
C ALA A 56 5.92 0.87 -6.69
N ALA A 57 4.88 0.29 -6.08
CA ALA A 57 3.50 0.57 -6.45
C ALA A 57 3.14 2.05 -6.28
N MET A 58 3.43 2.62 -5.11
CA MET A 58 3.15 4.04 -4.83
C MET A 58 3.88 4.95 -5.82
N TYR A 59 5.17 4.70 -6.07
CA TYR A 59 5.95 5.49 -7.03
C TYR A 59 5.37 5.46 -8.45
N LEU A 60 4.92 4.29 -8.91
CA LEU A 60 4.28 4.17 -10.22
C LEU A 60 2.96 4.95 -10.26
N MET A 61 2.10 4.77 -9.26
CA MET A 61 0.83 5.49 -9.15
C MET A 61 1.05 7.00 -9.12
N GLU A 62 1.97 7.47 -8.27
CA GLU A 62 2.31 8.91 -8.18
C GLU A 62 2.78 9.47 -9.52
N SER A 63 3.65 8.74 -10.24
CA SER A 63 4.20 9.21 -11.51
C SER A 63 3.14 9.33 -12.60
N GLU A 64 2.20 8.38 -12.65
CA GLU A 64 1.15 8.34 -13.67
C GLU A 64 -0.01 9.30 -13.33
N ILE A 65 -0.47 9.34 -12.08
CA ILE A 65 -1.54 10.27 -11.65
C ILE A 65 -1.09 11.72 -11.83
N ARG A 66 0.20 12.03 -11.62
CA ARG A 66 0.74 13.37 -11.88
C ARG A 66 0.61 13.80 -13.33
N MET A 67 0.54 12.84 -14.26
CA MET A 67 0.35 13.08 -15.70
C MET A 67 -1.13 13.13 -16.11
N ALA A 68 -2.07 12.84 -15.21
CA ALA A 68 -3.49 12.94 -15.48
C ALA A 68 -3.82 14.32 -16.09
N GLY A 69 -4.64 14.33 -17.13
CA GLY A 69 -5.01 15.57 -17.85
C GLY A 69 -3.92 16.11 -18.78
N CYS A 70 -2.80 15.40 -19.00
CA CYS A 70 -1.82 15.79 -20.02
C CYS A 70 -2.49 15.79 -21.40
N ASP A 71 -2.57 16.96 -22.04
CA ASP A 71 -3.20 17.16 -23.35
C ASP A 71 -2.39 18.23 -24.11
N PRO A 72 -1.31 17.87 -24.81
CA PRO A 72 -0.49 18.82 -25.56
C PRO A 72 -1.26 19.56 -26.65
N THR A 73 -2.34 18.97 -27.15
CA THR A 73 -3.16 19.55 -28.22
C THR A 73 -4.29 20.43 -27.72
N GLY A 74 -4.70 20.26 -26.47
CA GLY A 74 -5.88 20.90 -25.87
C GLY A 74 -7.22 20.41 -26.45
N ASN A 75 -7.22 19.28 -27.17
CA ASN A 75 -8.42 18.77 -27.85
C ASN A 75 -8.75 17.31 -27.50
N ALA A 76 -7.91 16.64 -26.74
CA ALA A 76 -8.10 15.24 -26.36
C ALA A 76 -9.16 15.06 -25.26
N GLY A 77 -9.44 16.13 -24.47
CA GLY A 77 -10.36 16.06 -23.34
C GLY A 77 -9.89 15.13 -22.23
N SER A 78 -8.57 15.07 -22.03
CA SER A 78 -7.96 14.24 -21.00
C SER A 78 -8.19 14.78 -19.59
N GLY A 79 -8.24 13.89 -18.59
CA GLY A 79 -8.48 14.24 -17.20
C GLY A 79 -8.87 13.06 -16.33
N ILE A 80 -9.37 13.34 -15.14
CA ILE A 80 -9.96 12.30 -14.27
C ILE A 80 -11.27 11.84 -14.90
N GLN A 81 -11.44 10.53 -15.00
CA GLN A 81 -12.64 9.90 -15.60
C GLN A 81 -13.49 9.20 -14.51
N THR A 82 -12.83 8.71 -13.48
CA THR A 82 -13.49 8.05 -12.34
C THR A 82 -12.78 8.46 -11.07
N ALA A 83 -13.52 9.01 -10.12
CA ALA A 83 -13.05 9.41 -8.80
C ALA A 83 -13.77 8.58 -7.73
N GLY A 84 -13.52 7.27 -7.72
CA GLY A 84 -14.13 6.38 -6.75
C GLY A 84 -13.32 6.27 -5.46
N PRO A 85 -13.94 5.75 -4.39
CA PRO A 85 -13.28 5.56 -3.09
C PRO A 85 -12.16 4.51 -3.14
N ASN A 86 -12.23 3.53 -4.05
CA ASN A 86 -11.33 2.36 -4.11
C ASN A 86 -10.67 2.18 -5.47
N SER A 87 -11.00 3.05 -6.41
CA SER A 87 -10.39 3.07 -7.74
C SER A 87 -10.35 4.47 -8.31
N ILE A 88 -9.31 4.76 -9.07
CA ILE A 88 -9.17 5.99 -9.83
C ILE A 88 -8.94 5.66 -11.29
N GLY A 89 -9.69 6.32 -12.18
CA GLY A 89 -9.50 6.27 -13.63
C GLY A 89 -9.18 7.66 -14.17
N PHE A 90 -8.20 7.77 -15.04
CA PHE A 90 -7.80 9.02 -15.67
C PHE A 90 -7.24 8.79 -17.07
N THR A 91 -7.24 9.85 -17.85
CA THR A 91 -6.73 9.85 -19.21
C THR A 91 -5.65 10.91 -19.41
N MET A 92 -4.84 10.68 -20.44
CA MET A 92 -3.79 11.58 -20.91
C MET A 92 -3.59 11.36 -22.41
N ASP A 93 -3.24 12.40 -23.16
CA ASP A 93 -2.78 12.32 -24.56
C ASP A 93 -1.25 12.38 -24.55
N ILE A 94 -0.59 11.22 -24.64
CA ILE A 94 0.88 11.13 -24.56
C ILE A 94 1.51 11.34 -25.93
N ASP A 95 0.86 10.88 -26.99
CA ASP A 95 1.40 10.92 -28.33
C ASP A 95 1.00 12.17 -29.13
N GLY A 96 0.12 13.01 -28.59
CA GLY A 96 -0.28 14.30 -29.16
C GLY A 96 -1.21 14.16 -30.38
N ASN A 97 -1.99 13.07 -30.43
CA ASN A 97 -2.89 12.80 -31.56
C ASN A 97 -4.30 13.39 -31.36
N ALA A 98 -4.54 14.06 -30.22
CA ALA A 98 -5.81 14.68 -29.83
C ALA A 98 -6.90 13.68 -29.45
N ASP A 99 -6.55 12.46 -29.02
CA ASP A 99 -7.45 11.51 -28.39
C ASP A 99 -6.81 10.86 -27.15
N THR A 100 -7.52 9.98 -26.46
CA THR A 100 -7.08 9.29 -25.25
C THR A 100 -7.25 7.77 -25.38
N THR A 101 -7.25 7.27 -26.61
CA THR A 101 -7.50 5.84 -26.91
C THR A 101 -6.22 5.04 -27.15
N GLY A 102 -5.09 5.73 -27.18
CA GLY A 102 -3.77 5.14 -27.35
C GLY A 102 -3.32 4.26 -26.19
N ALA A 103 -2.25 3.51 -26.42
CA ALA A 103 -1.70 2.65 -25.39
C ALA A 103 -1.17 3.48 -24.21
N ASN A 104 -1.59 3.15 -22.99
CA ASN A 104 -1.28 3.86 -21.74
C ASN A 104 -1.85 5.29 -21.64
N GLU A 105 -2.86 5.63 -22.39
CA GLU A 105 -3.54 6.92 -22.31
C GLU A 105 -4.82 6.89 -21.46
N ASN A 106 -5.40 5.72 -21.26
CA ASN A 106 -6.50 5.51 -20.35
C ASN A 106 -6.05 4.51 -19.27
N ILE A 107 -5.94 4.97 -18.03
CA ILE A 107 -5.39 4.20 -16.92
C ILE A 107 -6.39 4.15 -15.77
N THR A 108 -6.58 2.95 -15.23
CA THR A 108 -7.33 2.75 -13.99
C THR A 108 -6.48 1.98 -12.99
N PHE A 109 -6.42 2.47 -11.76
CA PHE A 109 -5.84 1.79 -10.61
C PHE A 109 -6.93 1.31 -9.65
N GLY A 110 -6.74 0.12 -9.07
CA GLY A 110 -7.65 -0.47 -8.09
C GLY A 110 -7.49 -1.99 -8.02
N PHE A 111 -8.37 -2.64 -7.29
CA PHE A 111 -8.50 -4.08 -7.34
C PHE A 111 -9.34 -4.52 -8.55
N SER A 112 -9.18 -5.77 -8.98
CA SER A 112 -10.15 -6.38 -9.88
C SER A 112 -11.40 -6.78 -9.11
N ALA A 113 -12.55 -6.84 -9.77
CA ALA A 113 -13.81 -7.29 -9.15
C ALA A 113 -13.76 -8.72 -8.56
N ALA A 114 -12.77 -9.54 -8.95
CA ALA A 114 -12.55 -10.86 -8.35
C ALA A 114 -11.77 -10.79 -7.02
N ASN A 115 -11.09 -9.69 -6.78
CA ASN A 115 -10.23 -9.47 -5.61
C ASN A 115 -10.90 -8.57 -4.54
N ASP A 116 -11.88 -7.78 -4.95
CA ASP A 116 -12.70 -6.90 -4.14
C ASP A 116 -14.12 -6.97 -4.74
N ALA A 117 -14.91 -7.93 -4.26
CA ALA A 117 -16.18 -8.28 -4.87
C ALA A 117 -17.32 -7.39 -4.38
N ASP A 118 -17.22 -6.89 -3.16
CA ASP A 118 -18.18 -5.94 -2.57
C ASP A 118 -17.80 -4.47 -2.84
N GLY A 119 -16.59 -4.23 -3.42
CA GLY A 119 -16.15 -2.90 -3.82
C GLY A 119 -15.81 -2.00 -2.64
N ASP A 120 -15.45 -2.58 -1.51
CA ASP A 120 -15.12 -1.78 -0.32
C ASP A 120 -13.67 -1.29 -0.27
N GLY A 121 -12.79 -1.80 -1.19
CA GLY A 121 -11.36 -1.49 -1.29
C GLY A 121 -10.50 -2.28 -0.31
N THR A 122 -11.09 -3.30 0.33
CA THR A 122 -10.36 -4.32 1.08
C THR A 122 -10.34 -5.60 0.26
N ALA A 123 -9.20 -6.26 0.20
CA ALA A 123 -9.11 -7.48 -0.59
C ALA A 123 -9.89 -8.62 0.05
N ASP A 124 -10.88 -9.18 -0.66
CA ASP A 124 -11.66 -10.36 -0.27
C ASP A 124 -10.94 -11.67 -0.50
N ALA A 125 -10.02 -11.67 -1.47
CA ALA A 125 -9.34 -12.86 -1.94
C ALA A 125 -8.11 -13.21 -1.11
N GLY A 126 -7.79 -14.51 -1.07
CA GLY A 126 -6.56 -15.01 -0.48
C GLY A 126 -6.62 -15.25 1.03
N VAL A 127 -5.55 -15.88 1.55
CA VAL A 127 -5.39 -16.13 2.99
C VAL A 127 -5.07 -14.82 3.70
N GLY A 128 -5.93 -14.43 4.66
CA GLY A 128 -5.75 -13.20 5.45
C GLY A 128 -6.08 -11.90 4.70
N GLY A 129 -6.94 -11.96 3.66
CA GLY A 129 -7.45 -10.79 2.97
C GLY A 129 -6.34 -9.94 2.34
N ALA A 130 -5.68 -10.42 1.29
CA ALA A 130 -4.81 -9.59 0.45
C ALA A 130 -4.81 -10.10 -0.99
N ALA A 131 -4.69 -9.18 -1.92
CA ALA A 131 -4.76 -9.45 -3.34
C ALA A 131 -3.77 -8.59 -4.12
N PRO A 132 -3.48 -8.95 -5.38
CA PRO A 132 -2.69 -8.08 -6.24
C PRO A 132 -3.47 -6.82 -6.59
N LEU A 133 -2.82 -5.67 -6.40
CA LEU A 133 -3.25 -4.39 -6.94
C LEU A 133 -3.01 -4.37 -8.44
N GLY A 134 -3.95 -3.84 -9.19
CA GLY A 134 -3.91 -3.82 -10.65
C GLY A 134 -3.82 -2.42 -11.26
N ARG A 135 -3.22 -2.40 -12.44
CA ARG A 135 -3.23 -1.31 -13.41
C ARG A 135 -3.93 -1.79 -14.67
N ASN A 136 -4.95 -1.08 -15.10
CA ASN A 136 -5.70 -1.41 -16.33
C ASN A 136 -5.52 -0.26 -17.34
N THR A 137 -5.18 -0.62 -18.58
CA THR A 137 -5.02 0.32 -19.70
C THR A 137 -5.97 0.00 -20.86
N GLY A 138 -7.15 -0.57 -20.55
CA GLY A 138 -8.13 -1.01 -21.54
C GLY A 138 -7.94 -2.46 -22.02
N GLY A 139 -6.78 -3.07 -21.80
CA GLY A 139 -6.49 -4.46 -22.17
C GLY A 139 -6.70 -5.48 -21.06
N GLY A 140 -7.22 -5.06 -19.92
CA GLY A 140 -7.40 -5.88 -18.73
C GLY A 140 -6.44 -5.52 -17.58
N PHE A 141 -6.66 -6.13 -16.44
CA PHE A 141 -5.87 -5.88 -15.22
C PHE A 141 -4.48 -6.51 -15.33
N MET A 142 -3.43 -5.69 -15.26
CA MET A 142 -2.05 -6.10 -15.07
C MET A 142 -1.70 -5.95 -13.58
N ARG A 143 -1.12 -6.99 -13.00
CA ARG A 143 -0.66 -6.98 -11.60
C ARG A 143 0.49 -6.00 -11.46
N MET A 144 0.37 -5.08 -10.51
CA MET A 144 1.36 -4.05 -10.23
C MET A 144 2.07 -4.28 -8.89
N ALA A 145 1.33 -4.72 -7.88
CA ALA A 145 1.84 -5.04 -6.57
C ALA A 145 1.11 -6.26 -5.98
N GLU A 146 1.83 -7.09 -5.27
CA GLU A 146 1.27 -8.27 -4.58
C GLU A 146 1.00 -7.95 -3.11
N ASP A 147 0.21 -8.78 -2.45
CA ASP A 147 -0.04 -8.72 -1.00
C ASP A 147 -0.59 -7.37 -0.50
N ILE A 148 -1.39 -6.68 -1.31
CA ILE A 148 -2.12 -5.49 -0.89
C ILE A 148 -3.39 -5.90 -0.14
N HIS A 149 -3.52 -5.41 1.10
CA HIS A 149 -4.67 -5.68 1.95
C HIS A 149 -5.82 -4.72 1.68
N ALA A 150 -5.50 -3.41 1.54
CA ALA A 150 -6.50 -2.38 1.25
C ALA A 150 -5.92 -1.24 0.44
N ILE A 151 -6.79 -0.57 -0.32
CA ILE A 151 -6.54 0.65 -1.06
C ILE A 151 -7.66 1.65 -0.79
N GLY A 152 -7.31 2.95 -0.82
CA GLY A 152 -8.27 4.04 -0.74
C GLY A 152 -7.78 5.27 -1.48
N PHE A 153 -8.72 6.06 -1.97
CA PHE A 153 -8.49 7.34 -2.63
C PHE A 153 -9.36 8.42 -2.00
N ALA A 154 -8.82 9.63 -1.96
CA ALA A 154 -9.57 10.85 -1.72
C ALA A 154 -9.06 11.96 -2.64
N TYR A 155 -9.89 12.96 -2.85
CA TYR A 155 -9.68 13.99 -3.85
C TYR A 155 -9.73 15.36 -3.19
N ALA A 156 -8.81 16.23 -3.58
CA ALA A 156 -8.92 17.64 -3.28
C ALA A 156 -9.22 18.39 -4.58
N TYR A 157 -10.12 19.32 -4.52
CA TYR A 157 -10.73 19.99 -5.67
C TYR A 157 -10.62 21.51 -5.54
N ASP A 158 -11.00 22.20 -6.59
CA ASP A 158 -11.11 23.65 -6.75
C ASP A 158 -12.47 23.90 -7.43
N ASP A 159 -13.53 24.11 -6.61
CA ASP A 159 -14.90 24.20 -7.09
C ASP A 159 -15.23 25.60 -7.63
N ASP A 160 -14.60 26.62 -7.06
CA ASP A 160 -14.79 28.01 -7.48
C ASP A 160 -13.85 28.46 -8.60
N ASN A 161 -12.91 27.60 -9.02
CA ASN A 161 -11.90 27.83 -10.06
C ASN A 161 -11.01 29.07 -9.78
N ASP A 162 -10.65 29.30 -8.51
CA ASP A 162 -9.71 30.35 -8.12
C ASP A 162 -8.24 29.95 -8.31
N GLY A 163 -7.97 28.70 -8.67
CA GLY A 163 -6.64 28.11 -8.88
C GLY A 163 -5.99 27.64 -7.58
N GLN A 164 -6.75 27.50 -6.50
CA GLN A 164 -6.30 26.94 -5.23
C GLN A 164 -7.17 25.73 -4.87
N LEU A 165 -6.69 24.92 -3.96
CA LEU A 165 -7.50 23.83 -3.40
C LEU A 165 -8.48 24.40 -2.38
N ASP A 166 -9.70 23.91 -2.39
CA ASP A 166 -10.69 24.24 -1.37
C ASP A 166 -10.23 23.84 0.02
N THR A 167 -10.53 24.69 0.99
CA THR A 167 -10.13 24.50 2.38
C THR A 167 -11.33 24.58 3.31
N SER A 168 -11.22 23.85 4.42
CA SER A 168 -12.19 23.90 5.51
C SER A 168 -12.20 25.24 6.25
N ALA A 169 -13.07 25.38 7.21
CA ALA A 169 -13.10 26.56 8.09
C ALA A 169 -11.82 26.73 8.92
N GLY A 170 -11.11 25.64 9.23
CA GLY A 170 -9.81 25.64 9.89
C GLY A 170 -8.63 25.98 8.97
N GLY A 171 -8.87 26.03 7.66
CA GLY A 171 -7.84 26.31 6.66
C GLY A 171 -7.09 25.05 6.18
N ASN A 172 -7.57 23.87 6.53
CA ASN A 172 -7.03 22.60 6.06
C ASN A 172 -7.58 22.25 4.67
N VAL A 173 -6.77 21.63 3.82
CA VAL A 173 -7.23 21.15 2.50
C VAL A 173 -8.32 20.12 2.69
N ILE A 174 -9.47 20.33 2.04
CA ILE A 174 -10.56 19.37 2.05
C ILE A 174 -10.15 18.14 1.22
N TRP A 175 -10.08 17.00 1.88
CA TRP A 175 -9.91 15.70 1.24
C TRP A 175 -11.22 14.96 1.28
N ALA A 176 -11.88 14.84 0.15
CA ALA A 176 -13.22 14.30 0.05
C ALA A 176 -13.32 13.14 -0.94
N VAL A 177 -14.34 12.34 -0.76
CA VAL A 177 -14.78 11.30 -1.68
C VAL A 177 -16.26 11.00 -1.40
N ASP A 178 -17.02 10.62 -2.40
CA ASP A 178 -18.38 10.11 -2.23
C ASP A 178 -18.31 8.70 -1.60
N THR A 179 -18.60 8.59 -0.31
CA THR A 179 -18.42 7.35 0.46
C THR A 179 -19.66 6.47 0.44
N ASP A 180 -20.85 7.05 0.25
CA ASP A 180 -22.15 6.37 0.31
C ASP A 180 -22.89 6.34 -1.04
N SER A 181 -22.27 6.91 -2.09
CA SER A 181 -22.78 6.93 -3.48
C SER A 181 -24.06 7.75 -3.65
N ASP A 182 -24.20 8.84 -2.89
CA ASP A 182 -25.31 9.77 -3.01
C ASP A 182 -25.05 10.89 -4.06
N GLY A 183 -23.80 11.02 -4.53
CA GLY A 183 -23.36 11.94 -5.56
C GLY A 183 -22.78 13.24 -5.03
N ASP A 184 -22.62 13.39 -3.74
CA ASP A 184 -22.01 14.54 -3.10
C ASP A 184 -20.65 14.19 -2.47
N TRP A 185 -19.82 15.20 -2.20
CA TRP A 185 -18.52 15.02 -1.57
C TRP A 185 -18.65 14.87 -0.05
N ASP A 186 -18.05 13.81 0.51
CA ASP A 186 -17.86 13.64 1.96
C ASP A 186 -16.46 14.07 2.37
N ASN A 187 -16.35 15.04 3.29
CA ASN A 187 -15.09 15.42 3.91
C ASN A 187 -14.61 14.33 4.87
N LEU A 188 -13.38 13.87 4.69
CA LEU A 188 -12.81 12.78 5.51
C LEU A 188 -12.14 13.28 6.79
N ASP A 189 -11.62 14.52 6.80
CA ASP A 189 -11.11 15.21 7.99
C ASP A 189 -12.29 15.87 8.70
N THR A 190 -12.90 15.15 9.63
CA THR A 190 -14.20 15.54 10.23
C THR A 190 -14.04 16.36 11.49
N ASP A 191 -12.87 16.34 12.13
CA ASP A 191 -12.55 17.17 13.28
C ASP A 191 -11.69 18.41 12.92
N ASP A 192 -11.34 18.51 11.61
CA ASP A 192 -10.64 19.66 11.00
C ASP A 192 -9.25 19.90 11.61
N ASP A 193 -8.52 18.83 11.94
CA ASP A 193 -7.18 18.91 12.48
C ASP A 193 -6.07 18.82 11.42
N GLY A 194 -6.44 18.52 10.16
CA GLY A 194 -5.56 18.41 8.99
C GLY A 194 -5.03 17.01 8.70
N ASP A 195 -5.30 16.05 9.57
CA ASP A 195 -4.97 14.64 9.38
C ASP A 195 -6.26 13.82 9.18
N ILE A 196 -6.13 12.64 8.60
CA ILE A 196 -7.23 11.68 8.49
C ILE A 196 -6.81 10.45 9.29
N ASP A 197 -7.40 10.31 10.47
CA ASP A 197 -6.98 9.30 11.43
C ASP A 197 -8.14 8.65 12.22
N THR A 198 -7.87 8.15 13.40
CA THR A 198 -8.87 7.45 14.23
C THR A 198 -9.82 8.37 14.98
N THR A 199 -9.62 9.68 14.95
CA THR A 199 -10.52 10.67 15.57
C THR A 199 -11.65 11.07 14.64
N ASP A 200 -11.45 10.92 13.33
CA ASP A 200 -12.44 11.23 12.31
C ASP A 200 -13.65 10.27 12.31
N ALA A 201 -14.75 10.74 11.78
CA ALA A 201 -15.92 9.90 11.55
C ALA A 201 -15.70 8.89 10.42
N VAL A 202 -16.17 7.66 10.61
CA VAL A 202 -16.23 6.67 9.52
C VAL A 202 -17.30 7.12 8.52
N GLY A 203 -16.95 7.13 7.23
CA GLY A 203 -17.84 7.58 6.17
C GLY A 203 -17.74 9.08 5.88
N GLY A 204 -16.94 9.84 6.67
CA GLY A 204 -16.82 11.29 6.47
C GLY A 204 -18.05 12.09 6.89
N VAL A 205 -18.11 13.33 6.46
CA VAL A 205 -19.25 14.24 6.65
C VAL A 205 -19.63 14.85 5.30
N ASP A 206 -20.87 14.64 4.91
CA ASP A 206 -21.44 15.19 3.68
C ASP A 206 -21.32 16.74 3.64
N LEU A 207 -20.77 17.25 2.53
CA LEU A 207 -20.58 18.67 2.29
C LEU A 207 -21.77 19.31 1.56
N GLY A 208 -22.73 18.52 1.03
CA GLY A 208 -23.78 18.98 0.16
C GLY A 208 -23.26 19.60 -1.15
N THR A 209 -22.03 19.25 -1.52
CA THR A 209 -21.37 19.71 -2.75
C THR A 209 -21.31 18.54 -3.72
N THR A 210 -21.97 18.67 -4.86
CA THR A 210 -22.03 17.61 -5.86
C THR A 210 -20.65 17.28 -6.44
N VAL A 211 -20.38 15.99 -6.58
CA VAL A 211 -19.12 15.50 -7.15
C VAL A 211 -18.89 16.03 -8.56
N ASN A 212 -17.84 16.84 -8.72
CA ASN A 212 -17.39 17.34 -10.01
C ASN A 212 -15.96 16.86 -10.29
N ILE A 213 -15.83 15.83 -11.11
CA ILE A 213 -14.52 15.25 -11.45
C ILE A 213 -13.59 16.23 -12.17
N ASN A 214 -14.15 17.24 -12.84
CA ASN A 214 -13.36 18.25 -13.55
C ASN A 214 -12.75 19.30 -12.62
N SER A 215 -13.25 19.44 -11.41
CA SER A 215 -12.68 20.33 -10.40
C SER A 215 -11.55 19.67 -9.60
N ILE A 216 -11.35 18.36 -9.71
CA ILE A 216 -10.29 17.65 -8.98
C ILE A 216 -8.92 18.16 -9.43
N ARG A 217 -8.07 18.47 -8.43
CA ARG A 217 -6.71 19.00 -8.65
C ARG A 217 -5.64 18.17 -7.96
N ALA A 218 -6.01 17.41 -6.92
CA ALA A 218 -5.07 16.53 -6.22
C ALA A 218 -5.74 15.23 -5.78
N VAL A 219 -4.94 14.20 -5.61
CA VAL A 219 -5.37 12.86 -5.21
C VAL A 219 -4.54 12.43 -4.01
N ARG A 220 -5.18 11.94 -2.95
CA ARG A 220 -4.53 11.27 -1.82
C ARG A 220 -4.76 9.77 -1.94
N ILE A 221 -3.71 9.00 -1.74
CA ILE A 221 -3.72 7.54 -1.87
C ILE A 221 -3.35 6.92 -0.55
N TRP A 222 -4.05 5.88 -0.15
CA TRP A 222 -3.65 4.97 0.92
C TRP A 222 -3.44 3.58 0.34
N LEU A 223 -2.29 2.97 0.64
CA LEU A 223 -2.01 1.57 0.36
C LEU A 223 -1.65 0.87 1.65
N LEU A 224 -2.37 -0.18 2.00
CA LEU A 224 -2.07 -1.06 3.12
C LEU A 224 -1.57 -2.40 2.55
N ALA A 225 -0.27 -2.64 2.67
CA ALA A 225 0.33 -3.93 2.29
C ALA A 225 0.59 -4.79 3.52
N ARG A 226 0.70 -6.10 3.31
CA ARG A 226 1.09 -7.05 4.35
C ARG A 226 2.23 -7.95 3.89
N THR A 227 2.81 -8.73 4.81
CA THR A 227 3.77 -9.79 4.48
C THR A 227 3.08 -10.92 3.72
N GLY A 228 3.78 -11.55 2.76
CA GLY A 228 3.22 -12.63 1.95
C GLY A 228 2.92 -13.91 2.72
N ALA A 229 3.50 -14.08 3.92
CA ALA A 229 3.22 -15.21 4.81
C ALA A 229 3.07 -14.77 6.27
N PRO A 230 2.31 -15.52 7.08
CA PRO A 230 2.13 -15.20 8.49
C PRO A 230 3.43 -15.36 9.28
N ILE A 231 3.68 -14.45 10.21
CA ILE A 231 4.86 -14.45 11.08
C ILE A 231 4.52 -15.18 12.38
N ARG A 232 5.21 -16.28 12.63
CA ARG A 232 4.97 -17.09 13.82
C ARG A 232 5.25 -16.31 15.11
N GLY A 233 4.24 -16.27 15.99
CA GLY A 233 4.35 -15.59 17.29
C GLY A 233 4.14 -14.06 17.20
N TYR A 234 3.75 -13.54 16.03
CA TYR A 234 3.31 -12.18 15.85
C TYR A 234 1.77 -12.12 15.83
N SER A 235 1.22 -11.05 16.33
CA SER A 235 -0.20 -10.68 16.20
C SER A 235 -0.29 -9.20 15.89
N ASP A 236 -0.92 -8.85 14.79
CA ASP A 236 -1.14 -7.48 14.38
C ASP A 236 -2.37 -6.92 15.10
N THR A 237 -2.12 -6.16 16.16
CA THR A 237 -3.16 -5.47 16.95
C THR A 237 -3.27 -3.99 16.59
N GLY A 238 -2.56 -3.56 15.54
CA GLY A 238 -2.61 -2.19 15.04
C GLY A 238 -3.96 -1.87 14.41
N THR A 239 -4.37 -0.61 14.49
CA THR A 239 -5.48 -0.05 13.71
C THR A 239 -4.90 0.79 12.60
N TYR A 240 -5.33 0.52 11.37
CA TYR A 240 -4.93 1.24 10.18
C TYR A 240 -6.12 2.02 9.63
N VAL A 241 -5.95 3.31 9.40
CA VAL A 241 -6.95 4.14 8.73
C VAL A 241 -6.62 4.19 7.25
N VAL A 242 -7.51 3.67 6.43
CA VAL A 242 -7.43 3.69 4.98
C VAL A 242 -8.62 4.48 4.46
N ARG A 243 -8.38 5.74 4.09
CA ARG A 243 -9.42 6.69 3.76
C ARG A 243 -10.29 6.99 5.00
N ASP A 244 -11.58 6.63 4.99
CA ASP A 244 -12.56 6.74 6.09
C ASP A 244 -12.69 5.46 6.94
N ARG A 245 -12.00 4.36 6.58
CA ARG A 245 -12.19 3.04 7.17
C ARG A 245 -11.10 2.68 8.17
N ARG A 246 -11.50 1.99 9.22
CA ARG A 246 -10.61 1.48 10.27
C ARG A 246 -10.46 -0.03 10.13
N ILE A 247 -9.25 -0.48 9.87
CA ILE A 247 -8.90 -1.89 9.69
C ILE A 247 -8.08 -2.34 10.89
N THR A 248 -8.60 -3.30 11.67
CA THR A 248 -7.91 -3.91 12.82
C THR A 248 -7.83 -5.41 12.58
N PRO A 249 -6.74 -5.91 11.98
CA PRO A 249 -6.69 -7.26 11.43
C PRO A 249 -6.74 -8.40 12.46
N GLY A 250 -6.00 -8.26 13.59
CA GLY A 250 -5.94 -9.27 14.65
C GLY A 250 -5.27 -10.60 14.26
N ASP A 251 -4.52 -10.63 13.17
CA ASP A 251 -3.90 -11.82 12.59
C ASP A 251 -2.35 -11.84 12.72
N SER A 252 -1.69 -12.80 12.10
CA SER A 252 -0.24 -12.98 12.19
C SER A 252 0.55 -12.37 11.03
N PHE A 253 -0.05 -11.52 10.21
CA PHE A 253 0.65 -10.81 9.14
C PHE A 253 1.08 -9.43 9.61
N GLN A 254 2.32 -9.07 9.32
CA GLN A 254 2.78 -7.70 9.55
C GLN A 254 2.36 -6.80 8.39
N ARG A 255 1.87 -5.59 8.73
CA ARG A 255 1.36 -4.63 7.76
C ARG A 255 2.15 -3.33 7.72
N ARG A 256 2.05 -2.65 6.60
CA ARG A 256 2.58 -1.30 6.40
C ARG A 256 1.56 -0.49 5.63
N LEU A 257 1.12 0.61 6.24
CA LEU A 257 0.36 1.66 5.55
C LEU A 257 1.33 2.66 4.93
N LEU A 258 1.06 3.05 3.69
CA LEU A 258 1.74 4.13 2.99
C LEU A 258 0.67 5.08 2.43
N THR A 259 0.88 6.38 2.65
CA THR A 259 0.00 7.45 2.18
C THR A 259 0.80 8.44 1.35
N ALA A 260 0.23 8.93 0.25
CA ALA A 260 0.81 9.96 -0.58
C ALA A 260 -0.26 10.91 -1.10
N SER A 261 0.07 12.21 -1.20
CA SER A 261 -0.77 13.23 -1.82
C SER A 261 -0.09 13.75 -3.07
N ILE A 262 -0.82 13.78 -4.19
CA ILE A 262 -0.30 14.03 -5.53
C ILE A 262 -1.09 15.16 -6.16
N LYS A 263 -0.42 16.22 -6.57
CA LYS A 263 -1.03 17.28 -7.40
C LYS A 263 -1.04 16.85 -8.87
N CYS A 264 -2.19 16.93 -9.51
CA CYS A 264 -2.40 16.68 -10.93
C CYS A 264 -1.97 17.92 -11.72
N ARG A 265 -0.74 17.97 -12.20
CA ARG A 265 -0.12 19.17 -12.78
C ARG A 265 -0.84 19.76 -13.98
N ASN A 266 -1.55 18.93 -14.73
CA ASN A 266 -2.21 19.31 -15.98
C ASN A 266 -3.71 19.60 -15.81
N MET A 267 -4.19 19.61 -14.56
CA MET A 267 -5.59 19.82 -14.21
C MET A 267 -5.90 21.23 -13.72
N GLY A 268 -4.98 22.21 -13.95
CA GLY A 268 -5.29 23.64 -13.78
C GLY A 268 -5.00 24.22 -12.39
N LEU A 269 -3.99 23.71 -11.66
CA LEU A 269 -3.39 24.42 -10.49
C LEU A 269 -2.16 25.18 -10.89
#